data_b05805750dc2b6be495af966f98d2f01
#
_entry.id   b05805750dc2b6be495af966f98d2f01
#
_cell.length_a   1.000
_cell.length_b   1.000
_cell.length_c   1.000
_cell.angle_alpha   90.00
_cell.angle_beta   90.00
_cell.angle_gamma   90.00
#
_symmetry.space_group_name_H-M   'P 1'
#
loop_
_entity.id
_entity.type
_entity.pdbx_description
1 polymer ?
#
loop_
_entity_poly.entity_id
_entity_poly.type
_entity_poly.pdbx_seq_one_letter_code
_entity_poly.pdbx_strand_id
1 'polypeptide(L)'
;MANLSNYTEGLIATWLAGGAAPTQLTTVFLDVYSALPAEDGTGGTSVYQTLTGSAGRKSLATTTSFTATNDVVRNNLIELTTTAGACTIVGFAIWTANTSGSMIYYGTVSSSPVTIGVGDTVRFDANSITLTVA
;
A
#
# COMPACT_ATOMS: atom_id res chain seq x y z
N MET A 1 4.55 -1.00 -10.70
CA MET A 1 5.41 -1.93 -9.93
C MET A 1 5.64 -1.37 -8.54
N ALA A 2 5.58 -2.20 -7.53
CA ALA A 2 5.85 -1.79 -6.16
C ALA A 2 7.29 -2.13 -5.75
N ASN A 3 7.83 -1.37 -4.80
CA ASN A 3 9.15 -1.58 -4.23
C ASN A 3 9.03 -1.93 -2.74
N LEU A 4 9.90 -2.80 -2.26
CA LEU A 4 10.02 -3.06 -0.84
C LEU A 4 10.51 -1.81 -0.10
N SER A 5 10.07 -1.66 1.14
CA SER A 5 10.59 -0.63 2.03
C SER A 5 11.85 -1.14 2.74
N ASN A 6 12.64 -0.21 3.30
CA ASN A 6 13.79 -0.53 4.14
C ASN A 6 13.42 -1.44 5.32
N TYR A 7 12.22 -1.26 5.88
CA TYR A 7 11.72 -2.13 6.97
C TYR A 7 11.61 -3.59 6.51
N THR A 8 10.95 -3.83 5.38
CA THR A 8 10.74 -5.18 4.87
C THR A 8 12.06 -5.82 4.42
N GLU A 9 12.91 -5.07 3.76
CA GLU A 9 14.25 -5.55 3.36
C GLU A 9 15.08 -5.96 4.58
N GLY A 10 15.04 -5.16 5.65
CA GLY A 10 15.71 -5.48 6.92
C GLY A 10 15.18 -6.77 7.57
N LEU A 11 13.87 -7.01 7.54
CA LEU A 11 13.27 -8.26 8.04
C LEU A 11 13.76 -9.47 7.26
N ILE A 12 13.79 -9.39 5.93
CA ILE A 12 14.23 -10.47 5.05
C ILE A 12 15.73 -10.73 5.26
N ALA A 13 16.54 -9.68 5.32
CA ALA A 13 17.98 -9.80 5.56
C ALA A 13 18.29 -10.47 6.90
N THR A 14 17.58 -10.08 7.96
CA THR A 14 17.72 -10.69 9.29
C THR A 14 17.38 -12.16 9.27
N TRP A 15 16.28 -12.54 8.62
CA TRP A 15 15.88 -13.93 8.47
C TRP A 15 16.91 -14.77 7.68
N LEU A 16 17.38 -14.25 6.57
CA LEU A 16 18.39 -14.93 5.74
C LEU A 16 19.73 -15.09 6.46
N ALA A 17 20.06 -14.20 7.39
CA ALA A 17 21.26 -14.28 8.23
C ALA A 17 21.10 -15.20 9.45
N GLY A 18 20.01 -15.98 9.53
CA GLY A 18 19.74 -16.91 10.61
C GLY A 18 19.01 -16.34 11.82
N GLY A 19 18.52 -15.10 11.71
CA GLY A 19 17.66 -14.48 12.72
C GLY A 19 16.21 -14.95 12.64
N ALA A 20 15.34 -14.31 13.41
CA ALA A 20 13.92 -14.65 13.45
C ALA A 20 13.25 -14.44 12.09
N ALA A 21 12.34 -15.34 11.73
CA ALA A 21 11.50 -15.18 10.55
C ALA A 21 10.53 -13.99 10.75
N PRO A 22 10.19 -13.25 9.67
CA PRO A 22 9.17 -12.23 9.75
C PRO A 22 7.84 -12.79 10.24
N THR A 23 7.10 -11.98 11.02
CA THR A 23 5.77 -12.36 11.47
C THR A 23 4.80 -12.37 10.30
N GLN A 24 3.95 -13.39 10.25
CA GLN A 24 2.91 -13.48 9.22
C GLN A 24 1.98 -12.25 9.27
N LEU A 25 1.75 -11.65 8.11
CA LEU A 25 0.81 -10.56 7.95
C LEU A 25 -0.60 -11.12 7.73
N THR A 26 -1.51 -10.84 8.64
CA THR A 26 -2.94 -11.23 8.51
C THR A 26 -3.80 -10.07 8.07
N THR A 27 -3.45 -8.86 8.47
CA THR A 27 -4.11 -7.62 8.07
C THR A 27 -3.03 -6.60 7.73
N VAL A 28 -3.21 -5.91 6.63
CA VAL A 28 -2.38 -4.78 6.22
C VAL A 28 -3.25 -3.57 5.93
N PHE A 29 -2.65 -2.41 5.76
CA PHE A 29 -3.37 -1.15 5.64
C PHE A 29 -2.88 -0.40 4.41
N LEU A 30 -3.82 -0.06 3.52
CA LEU A 30 -3.55 0.70 2.31
C LEU A 30 -3.70 2.19 2.57
N ASP A 31 -2.71 2.96 2.15
CA ASP A 31 -2.76 4.40 2.07
C ASP A 31 -2.52 4.87 0.64
N VAL A 32 -3.05 6.02 0.29
CA VAL A 32 -2.86 6.64 -1.03
C VAL A 32 -2.28 8.03 -0.87
N TYR A 33 -1.45 8.43 -1.82
CA TYR A 33 -0.58 9.60 -1.69
C TYR A 33 -0.64 10.51 -2.90
N SER A 34 -0.62 11.82 -2.64
CA SER A 34 -0.34 12.83 -3.67
C SER A 34 1.16 13.08 -3.83
N ALA A 35 1.97 12.68 -2.86
CA ALA A 35 3.41 12.63 -2.93
C ALA A 35 3.86 11.39 -2.13
N LEU A 36 4.63 10.50 -2.76
CA LEU A 36 5.05 9.25 -2.13
C LEU A 36 5.96 9.50 -0.92
N PRO A 37 5.88 8.65 0.11
CA PRO A 37 6.88 8.62 1.17
C PRO A 37 8.23 8.12 0.64
N ALA A 38 9.28 8.40 1.39
CA ALA A 38 10.60 7.81 1.15
C ALA A 38 10.58 6.31 1.48
N GLU A 39 11.60 5.59 1.07
CA GLU A 39 11.75 4.15 1.26
C GLU A 39 11.74 3.72 2.74
N ASP A 40 12.14 4.61 3.64
CA ASP A 40 12.06 4.40 5.08
C ASP A 40 10.67 4.69 5.67
N GLY A 41 9.72 5.08 4.85
CA GLY A 41 8.36 5.42 5.27
C GLY A 41 8.17 6.84 5.77
N THR A 42 9.21 7.69 5.70
CA THR A 42 9.12 9.08 6.15
C THR A 42 8.62 10.00 5.04
N GLY A 43 8.06 11.14 5.44
CA GLY A 43 7.56 12.13 4.50
C GLY A 43 6.33 11.66 3.73
N GLY A 44 6.18 12.18 2.52
CA GLY A 44 5.00 11.94 1.70
C GLY A 44 3.78 12.75 2.14
N THR A 45 2.76 12.72 1.31
CA THR A 45 1.49 13.41 1.59
C THR A 45 0.34 12.43 1.35
N SER A 46 -0.20 11.87 2.44
CA SER A 46 -1.37 10.99 2.39
C SER A 46 -2.62 11.80 2.04
N VAL A 47 -3.44 11.26 1.18
CA VAL A 47 -4.74 11.84 0.78
C VAL A 47 -5.91 10.91 1.11
N TYR A 48 -5.68 9.82 1.82
CA TYR A 48 -6.74 8.86 2.16
C TYR A 48 -7.88 9.52 2.93
N GLN A 49 -7.57 10.32 3.95
CA GLN A 49 -8.59 11.02 4.73
C GLN A 49 -9.34 12.07 3.91
N THR A 50 -8.65 12.79 3.03
CA THR A 50 -9.28 13.76 2.11
C THR A 50 -10.23 13.03 1.18
N LEU A 51 -9.81 11.88 0.65
CA LEU A 51 -10.57 11.08 -0.29
C LEU A 51 -11.81 10.45 0.35
N THR A 52 -11.64 9.81 1.50
CA THR A 52 -12.68 8.97 2.11
C THR A 52 -13.43 9.62 3.27
N GLY A 53 -12.88 10.68 3.84
CA GLY A 53 -13.38 11.30 5.07
C GLY A 53 -13.05 10.51 6.34
N SER A 54 -12.39 9.38 6.22
CA SER A 54 -12.02 8.52 7.36
C SER A 54 -10.56 8.74 7.73
N ALA A 55 -10.29 8.88 9.03
CA ALA A 55 -8.92 8.93 9.52
C ALA A 55 -8.25 7.56 9.40
N GLY A 56 -6.93 7.57 9.25
CA GLY A 56 -6.13 6.35 9.16
C GLY A 56 -5.99 5.82 7.74
N ARG A 57 -6.03 4.51 7.58
CA ARG A 57 -5.79 3.78 6.32
C ARG A 57 -6.85 2.72 6.11
N LYS A 58 -7.00 2.24 4.87
CA LYS A 58 -7.94 1.16 4.58
C LYS A 58 -7.39 -0.17 5.06
N SER A 59 -8.14 -0.85 5.92
CA SER A 59 -7.82 -2.21 6.39
C SER A 59 -8.08 -3.24 5.27
N LEU A 60 -7.12 -4.12 5.06
CA LEU A 60 -7.17 -5.20 4.08
C LEU A 60 -6.77 -6.52 4.74
N ALA A 61 -7.65 -7.52 4.68
CA ALA A 61 -7.27 -8.88 5.05
C ALA A 61 -6.35 -9.47 3.96
N THR A 62 -5.17 -9.93 4.32
CA THR A 62 -4.17 -10.41 3.34
C THR A 62 -4.64 -11.62 2.55
N THR A 63 -5.39 -12.52 3.18
CA THR A 63 -5.88 -13.74 2.55
C THR A 63 -6.91 -13.52 1.43
N THR A 64 -7.62 -12.41 1.45
CA THR A 64 -8.66 -12.07 0.45
C THR A 64 -8.24 -10.95 -0.48
N SER A 65 -7.31 -10.11 -0.06
CA SER A 65 -6.90 -8.93 -0.83
C SER A 65 -5.66 -9.16 -1.68
N PHE A 66 -4.88 -10.20 -1.41
CA PHE A 66 -3.63 -10.47 -2.11
C PHE A 66 -3.48 -11.96 -2.44
N THR A 67 -2.76 -12.22 -3.52
CA THR A 67 -2.37 -13.57 -3.95
C THR A 67 -0.87 -13.56 -4.24
N ALA A 68 -0.15 -14.56 -3.75
CA ALA A 68 1.26 -14.75 -4.05
C ALA A 68 1.45 -15.98 -4.94
N THR A 69 2.25 -15.83 -5.97
CA THR A 69 2.66 -16.94 -6.84
C THR A 69 4.14 -16.81 -7.11
N ASN A 70 4.91 -17.81 -6.68
CA ASN A 70 6.36 -17.78 -6.72
C ASN A 70 6.91 -16.54 -6.00
N ASP A 71 7.56 -15.66 -6.72
CA ASP A 71 8.19 -14.43 -6.24
C ASP A 71 7.34 -13.17 -6.42
N VAL A 72 6.07 -13.32 -6.82
CA VAL A 72 5.21 -12.18 -7.14
C VAL A 72 3.98 -12.15 -6.25
N VAL A 73 3.76 -11.01 -5.59
CA VAL A 73 2.53 -10.70 -4.87
C VAL A 73 1.67 -9.78 -5.75
N ARG A 74 0.39 -10.12 -5.87
CA ARG A 74 -0.60 -9.35 -6.64
C ARG A 74 -1.82 -9.07 -5.79
N ASN A 75 -2.46 -7.93 -6.02
CA ASN A 75 -3.74 -7.64 -5.37
C ASN A 75 -4.90 -8.30 -6.11
N ASN A 76 -5.93 -8.63 -5.34
CA ASN A 76 -7.29 -8.79 -5.85
C ASN A 76 -7.94 -7.41 -5.98
N LEU A 77 -9.20 -7.34 -6.38
CA LEU A 77 -9.90 -6.06 -6.48
C LEU A 77 -9.94 -5.35 -5.11
N ILE A 78 -9.50 -4.09 -5.10
CA ILE A 78 -9.56 -3.21 -3.92
C ILE A 78 -10.31 -1.94 -4.33
N GLU A 79 -11.34 -1.59 -3.58
CA GLU A 79 -12.10 -0.37 -3.81
C GLU A 79 -12.05 0.54 -2.57
N LEU A 80 -11.82 1.83 -2.81
CA LEU A 80 -12.00 2.88 -1.82
C LEU A 80 -13.34 3.53 -2.11
N THR A 81 -14.33 3.18 -1.30
CA THR A 81 -15.70 3.67 -1.48
C THR A 81 -15.83 5.09 -0.94
N THR A 82 -16.53 5.90 -1.68
CA THR A 82 -16.93 7.27 -1.31
C THR A 82 -15.76 8.24 -1.23
N THR A 83 -15.82 9.23 -2.03
CA THR A 83 -14.92 10.36 -1.97
C THR A 83 -15.56 11.48 -1.16
N ALA A 84 -14.91 11.90 -0.11
CA ALA A 84 -15.33 13.08 0.69
C ALA A 84 -14.83 14.37 0.07
N GLY A 85 -13.68 14.33 -0.60
CA GLY A 85 -13.09 15.49 -1.27
C GLY A 85 -12.30 15.10 -2.51
N ALA A 86 -12.10 16.05 -3.41
CA ALA A 86 -11.28 15.87 -4.58
C ALA A 86 -9.81 15.85 -4.20
N CYS A 87 -9.03 14.98 -4.84
CA CYS A 87 -7.58 14.89 -4.65
C CYS A 87 -6.90 14.32 -5.88
N THR A 88 -5.58 14.40 -5.90
CA THR A 88 -4.74 13.77 -6.92
C THR A 88 -3.94 12.66 -6.27
N ILE A 89 -3.92 11.48 -6.88
CA ILE A 89 -3.19 10.31 -6.40
C ILE A 89 -2.03 10.03 -7.37
N VAL A 90 -0.82 9.95 -6.83
CA VAL A 90 0.36 9.53 -7.59
C VAL A 90 0.82 8.13 -7.21
N GLY A 91 0.50 7.67 -6.00
CA GLY A 91 0.93 6.35 -5.56
C GLY A 91 0.21 5.84 -4.33
N PHE A 92 0.68 4.71 -3.87
CA PHE A 92 0.12 3.97 -2.72
C PHE A 92 1.24 3.42 -1.85
N ALA A 93 0.90 3.07 -0.62
CA ALA A 93 1.78 2.29 0.25
C ALA A 93 0.97 1.32 1.10
N ILE A 94 1.58 0.21 1.46
CA ILE A 94 1.02 -0.80 2.35
C ILE A 94 1.76 -0.75 3.68
N TRP A 95 1.01 -0.70 4.76
CA TRP A 95 1.51 -0.49 6.12
C TRP A 95 1.09 -1.62 7.05
N THR A 96 1.82 -1.77 8.16
CA THR A 96 1.51 -2.76 9.21
C THR A 96 0.40 -2.32 10.14
N ALA A 97 0.05 -1.04 10.20
CA ALA A 97 -0.94 -0.50 11.13
C ALA A 97 -1.81 0.58 10.47
N ASN A 98 -2.98 0.82 11.04
CA ASN A 98 -3.92 1.84 10.58
C ASN A 98 -3.33 3.25 10.71
N THR A 99 -2.62 3.50 11.80
CA THR A 99 -1.87 4.74 12.06
C THR A 99 -0.48 4.38 12.56
N SER A 100 0.51 5.21 12.28
CA SER A 100 1.91 4.88 12.59
C SER A 100 2.33 3.55 11.94
N GLY A 101 3.04 2.68 12.64
CA GLY A 101 3.49 1.40 12.11
C GLY A 101 4.65 1.55 11.14
N SER A 102 4.90 0.48 10.38
CA SER A 102 6.00 0.42 9.41
C SER A 102 5.46 0.21 8.01
N MET A 103 6.04 0.88 7.04
CA MET A 103 5.73 0.68 5.63
C MET A 103 6.32 -0.64 5.16
N ILE A 104 5.53 -1.44 4.44
CA ILE A 104 5.95 -2.75 3.95
C ILE A 104 6.45 -2.63 2.51
N TYR A 105 5.64 -2.06 1.64
CA TYR A 105 6.02 -1.75 0.27
C TYR A 105 5.19 -0.57 -0.26
N TYR A 106 5.63 0.02 -1.34
CA TYR A 106 5.03 1.22 -1.93
C TYR A 106 5.25 1.24 -3.45
N GLY A 107 4.50 2.08 -4.14
CA GLY A 107 4.65 2.23 -5.57
C GLY A 107 3.79 3.33 -6.16
N THR A 108 4.00 3.59 -7.44
CA THR A 108 3.19 4.52 -8.22
C THR A 108 1.95 3.83 -8.77
N VAL A 109 0.86 4.58 -8.91
CA VAL A 109 -0.34 4.09 -9.61
C VAL A 109 -0.15 4.18 -11.13
N SER A 110 -0.86 3.32 -11.86
CA SER A 110 -0.90 3.40 -13.31
C SER A 110 -1.51 4.74 -13.74
N SER A 111 -0.99 5.30 -14.83
CA SER A 111 -1.45 6.61 -15.34
C SER A 111 -1.33 7.76 -14.34
N SER A 112 -0.34 7.68 -13.44
CA SER A 112 -0.05 8.73 -12.46
C SER A 112 0.31 10.07 -13.15
N PRO A 113 -0.17 11.22 -12.63
CA PRO A 113 -1.12 11.37 -11.53
C PRO A 113 -2.58 11.09 -11.95
N VAL A 114 -3.38 10.57 -11.04
CA VAL A 114 -4.81 10.34 -11.25
C VAL A 114 -5.60 11.36 -10.43
N THR A 115 -6.42 12.16 -11.10
CA THR A 115 -7.30 13.13 -10.43
C THR A 115 -8.63 12.48 -10.10
N ILE A 116 -9.01 12.55 -8.83
CA ILE A 116 -10.26 12.00 -8.30
C ILE A 116 -11.18 13.15 -7.91
N GLY A 117 -12.38 13.13 -8.46
CA GLY A 117 -13.43 14.11 -8.11
C GLY A 117 -14.32 13.61 -6.98
N VAL A 118 -15.09 14.53 -6.39
CA VAL A 118 -16.08 14.18 -5.37
C VAL A 118 -17.14 13.24 -5.97
N GLY A 119 -17.40 12.12 -5.29
CA GLY A 119 -18.34 11.09 -5.75
C GLY A 119 -17.70 9.98 -6.60
N ASP A 120 -16.46 10.14 -7.03
CA ASP A 120 -15.75 9.08 -7.74
C ASP A 120 -15.39 7.91 -6.81
N THR A 121 -15.25 6.72 -7.37
CA THR A 121 -14.74 5.55 -6.66
C THR A 121 -13.31 5.29 -7.11
N VAL A 122 -12.39 5.18 -6.14
CA VAL A 122 -11.01 4.75 -6.42
C VAL A 122 -10.96 3.24 -6.41
N ARG A 123 -10.44 2.68 -7.48
CA ARG A 123 -10.40 1.24 -7.68
C ARG A 123 -9.01 0.78 -8.10
N PHE A 124 -8.48 -0.19 -7.38
CA PHE A 124 -7.30 -0.94 -7.78
C PHE A 124 -7.79 -2.27 -8.35
N ASP A 125 -7.80 -2.40 -9.66
CA ASP A 125 -8.19 -3.63 -10.32
C ASP A 125 -7.29 -4.79 -9.92
N ALA A 126 -7.79 -6.01 -10.01
CA ALA A 126 -7.00 -7.19 -9.74
C ALA A 126 -5.72 -7.19 -10.59
N ASN A 127 -4.59 -7.53 -9.98
CA ASN A 127 -3.25 -7.54 -10.57
C ASN A 127 -2.70 -6.15 -10.97
N SER A 128 -3.30 -5.06 -10.52
CA SER A 128 -2.78 -3.70 -10.79
C SER A 128 -1.63 -3.32 -9.85
N ILE A 129 -1.62 -3.86 -8.64
CA ILE A 129 -0.49 -3.75 -7.70
C ILE A 129 0.31 -5.03 -7.80
N THR A 130 1.55 -4.92 -8.22
CA THR A 130 2.45 -6.07 -8.38
C THR A 130 3.75 -5.79 -7.65
N LEU A 131 4.11 -6.67 -6.73
CA LEU A 131 5.39 -6.66 -6.03
C LEU A 131 6.15 -7.92 -6.41
N THR A 132 7.31 -7.76 -7.01
CA THR A 132 8.23 -8.87 -7.30
C THR A 132 9.36 -8.87 -6.27
N VAL A 133 9.51 -9.99 -5.59
CA VAL A 133 10.60 -10.21 -4.63
C VAL A 133 11.71 -10.94 -5.37
N ALA A 134 12.66 -10.18 -5.85
CA ALA A 134 13.74 -10.73 -6.67
C ALA A 134 15.11 -10.45 -6.06
#